data_33f9b14271ee7480fff401a4df9a6caa
#
_entry.id   33f9b14271ee7480fff401a4df9a6caa
#
_cell.length_a   1.000
_cell.length_b   1.000
_cell.length_c   1.000
_cell.angle_alpha   90.00
_cell.angle_beta   90.00
_cell.angle_gamma   90.00
#
_symmetry.space_group_name_H-M   'P 1'
#
loop_
_entity.id
_entity.type
_entity.pdbx_description
1 polymer ?
#
loop_
_entity_poly.entity_id
_entity_poly.type
_entity_poly.pdbx_seq_one_letter_code
_entity_poly.pdbx_strand_id
1 'polypeptide(L)'
;MRPGFQTSLAIAGFRKESEILRFAQNDMMKWFVGNIIAVFVIAGLGAAASAAESYKFDPSGSAIGFSVHQFLGTTLGKFTNFSGRIEVDREHPENSSVTAQIDVRSIDTRIKKRDDHLRSAEFFNVDKFPRMTFRSRSVKRTSPQSGDILGDLTMHGVTKPITLHVKLLTPINETGRTRWSVTTDPITRRDFNLMFTPGAESVSGISQTVAINIEIEAKRAQ
;
A
#
# COMPACT_ATOMS: atom_id res chain seq x y z
N MET A 1 87.11 -25.32 48.19
CA MET A 1 86.34 -25.73 46.99
C MET A 1 85.28 -24.72 46.77
N ARG A 2 85.24 -24.07 45.63
CA ARG A 2 84.23 -23.04 45.29
C ARG A 2 82.99 -23.61 44.73
N PRO A 3 81.84 -22.95 44.94
CA PRO A 3 80.88 -22.80 43.89
C PRO A 3 80.44 -21.33 43.73
N GLY A 4 80.59 -20.82 42.62
CA GLY A 4 80.13 -19.49 42.22
C GLY A 4 80.06 -19.37 40.71
N PHE A 5 78.96 -19.72 40.08
CA PHE A 5 78.66 -19.31 38.71
C PHE A 5 77.29 -19.86 38.29
N GLN A 6 76.23 -19.30 38.75
CA GLN A 6 74.90 -19.58 38.11
C GLN A 6 73.82 -18.50 38.32
N THR A 7 74.13 -17.32 38.87
CA THR A 7 73.08 -16.32 39.15
C THR A 7 73.01 -15.15 38.15
N SER A 8 73.91 -15.10 37.17
CA SER A 8 73.95 -13.95 36.25
C SER A 8 73.22 -14.13 34.94
N LEU A 9 72.94 -15.36 34.51
CA LEU A 9 72.22 -15.60 33.23
C LEU A 9 70.71 -15.53 33.32
N ALA A 10 70.12 -15.77 34.48
CA ALA A 10 68.69 -15.74 34.71
C ALA A 10 68.06 -14.33 34.64
N ILE A 11 68.81 -13.31 35.09
CA ILE A 11 68.34 -11.92 35.14
C ILE A 11 68.35 -11.24 33.78
N ALA A 12 69.29 -11.60 32.89
CA ALA A 12 69.32 -11.06 31.52
C ALA A 12 68.18 -11.57 30.59
N GLY A 13 67.77 -12.84 30.78
CA GLY A 13 66.64 -13.42 30.01
C GLY A 13 65.29 -12.78 30.37
N PHE A 14 65.06 -12.51 31.65
CA PHE A 14 63.80 -11.93 32.14
C PHE A 14 63.60 -10.49 31.67
N ARG A 15 64.66 -9.71 31.52
CA ARG A 15 64.58 -8.33 31.08
C ARG A 15 64.26 -8.23 29.56
N LYS A 16 64.69 -9.19 28.81
CA LYS A 16 64.49 -9.24 27.35
C LYS A 16 63.09 -9.67 26.98
N GLU A 17 62.49 -10.59 27.75
CA GLU A 17 61.11 -11.01 27.54
C GLU A 17 60.10 -9.91 27.89
N SER A 18 60.35 -9.13 28.96
CA SER A 18 59.46 -8.04 29.36
C SER A 18 59.46 -6.86 28.38
N GLU A 19 60.59 -6.61 27.69
CA GLU A 19 60.62 -5.60 26.65
C GLU A 19 59.98 -6.05 25.35
N ILE A 20 60.07 -7.33 24.97
CA ILE A 20 59.42 -7.92 23.80
C ILE A 20 57.90 -7.91 24.00
N LEU A 21 57.42 -8.25 25.20
CA LEU A 21 56.01 -8.24 25.53
C LEU A 21 55.40 -6.82 25.55
N ARG A 22 56.18 -5.80 26.01
CA ARG A 22 55.75 -4.40 25.95
C ARG A 22 55.67 -3.86 24.53
N PHE A 23 56.62 -4.28 23.65
CA PHE A 23 56.63 -3.87 22.25
C PHE A 23 55.45 -4.49 21.49
N ALA A 24 55.17 -5.79 21.70
CA ALA A 24 54.04 -6.47 21.10
C ALA A 24 52.69 -5.91 21.56
N GLN A 25 52.53 -5.54 22.83
CA GLN A 25 51.30 -4.91 23.34
C GLN A 25 51.06 -3.52 22.74
N ASN A 26 52.10 -2.71 22.56
CA ASN A 26 51.94 -1.37 21.99
C ASN A 26 51.60 -1.41 20.50
N ASP A 27 52.14 -2.35 19.75
CA ASP A 27 51.80 -2.49 18.32
C ASP A 27 50.43 -3.12 18.06
N MET A 28 50.02 -4.06 18.93
CA MET A 28 48.71 -4.64 18.88
C MET A 28 47.64 -3.61 19.26
N MET A 29 47.91 -2.74 20.22
CA MET A 29 46.98 -1.67 20.62
C MET A 29 46.86 -0.59 19.53
N LYS A 30 47.95 -0.26 18.82
CA LYS A 30 47.89 0.64 17.65
C LYS A 30 47.15 0.03 16.49
N TRP A 31 47.25 -1.29 16.29
CA TRP A 31 46.49 -2.01 15.24
C TRP A 31 44.99 -2.05 15.55
N PHE A 32 44.60 -2.26 16.83
CA PHE A 32 43.19 -2.23 17.25
C PHE A 32 42.59 -0.83 17.13
N VAL A 33 43.31 0.22 17.51
CA VAL A 33 42.82 1.61 17.39
C VAL A 33 42.70 2.05 15.94
N GLY A 34 43.65 1.64 15.06
CA GLY A 34 43.59 1.94 13.63
C GLY A 34 42.44 1.23 12.91
N ASN A 35 42.14 -0.01 13.27
CA ASN A 35 41.06 -0.78 12.64
C ASN A 35 39.66 -0.46 13.21
N ILE A 36 39.55 -0.01 14.46
CA ILE A 36 38.25 0.42 15.02
C ILE A 36 37.76 1.71 14.34
N ILE A 37 38.65 2.61 13.94
CA ILE A 37 38.27 3.83 13.21
C ILE A 37 37.86 3.49 11.77
N ALA A 38 38.44 2.47 11.14
CA ALA A 38 38.04 2.03 9.79
C ALA A 38 36.71 1.30 9.74
N VAL A 39 36.28 0.62 10.83
CA VAL A 39 35.01 -0.09 10.91
C VAL A 39 33.83 0.86 11.18
N PHE A 40 34.07 2.01 11.84
CA PHE A 40 33.00 2.99 12.08
C PHE A 40 32.68 3.90 10.89
N VAL A 41 33.52 3.95 9.85
CA VAL A 41 33.25 4.75 8.63
C VAL A 41 32.42 3.98 7.60
N ILE A 42 32.29 2.64 7.72
CA ILE A 42 31.52 1.81 6.78
C ILE A 42 30.06 1.62 7.28
N ALA A 43 29.75 1.90 8.53
CA ALA A 43 28.40 1.81 9.08
C ALA A 43 27.47 3.00 8.71
N GLY A 44 27.96 3.92 7.86
CA GLY A 44 27.20 5.06 7.35
C GLY A 44 26.67 4.91 5.92
N LEU A 45 26.71 3.71 5.34
CA LEU A 45 25.91 3.39 4.15
C LEU A 45 24.46 3.26 4.61
N GLY A 46 23.79 4.43 4.65
CA GLY A 46 22.37 4.50 4.90
C GLY A 46 21.68 3.48 4.03
N ALA A 47 20.84 2.65 4.64
CA ALA A 47 19.85 1.88 3.91
C ALA A 47 19.17 2.90 2.98
N ALA A 48 19.40 2.78 1.68
CA ALA A 48 18.65 3.54 0.70
C ALA A 48 17.19 3.12 0.95
N ALA A 49 16.41 3.99 1.60
CA ALA A 49 15.00 3.76 1.74
C ALA A 49 14.48 3.50 0.34
N SER A 50 13.99 2.29 0.09
CA SER A 50 13.38 1.95 -1.19
C SER A 50 12.30 2.99 -1.43
N ALA A 51 12.49 3.84 -2.43
CA ALA A 51 11.52 4.89 -2.71
C ALA A 51 10.21 4.21 -3.11
N ALA A 52 9.11 4.59 -2.47
CA ALA A 52 7.80 4.09 -2.82
C ALA A 52 7.56 4.30 -4.32
N GLU A 53 7.15 3.24 -5.01
CA GLU A 53 6.83 3.30 -6.43
C GLU A 53 5.44 3.89 -6.62
N SER A 54 5.34 4.95 -7.40
CA SER A 54 4.06 5.62 -7.66
C SER A 54 3.45 5.16 -8.98
N TYR A 55 2.14 4.88 -8.96
CA TYR A 55 1.36 4.47 -10.12
C TYR A 55 0.10 5.33 -10.23
N LYS A 56 -0.31 5.64 -11.46
CA LYS A 56 -1.58 6.30 -11.77
C LYS A 56 -2.51 5.31 -12.46
N PHE A 57 -3.80 5.38 -12.17
CA PHE A 57 -4.81 4.60 -12.89
C PHE A 57 -4.78 4.96 -14.37
N ASP A 58 -4.88 3.93 -15.22
CA ASP A 58 -5.14 4.09 -16.65
C ASP A 58 -6.63 3.80 -16.91
N PRO A 59 -7.47 4.82 -17.09
CA PRO A 59 -8.90 4.61 -17.29
C PRO A 59 -9.23 3.76 -18.52
N SER A 60 -8.35 3.74 -19.55
CA SER A 60 -8.57 2.97 -20.77
C SER A 60 -8.51 1.46 -20.58
N GLY A 61 -7.72 0.99 -19.57
CA GLY A 61 -7.57 -0.41 -19.20
C GLY A 61 -8.28 -0.77 -17.88
N SER A 62 -9.07 0.16 -17.30
CA SER A 62 -9.69 0.00 -16.00
C SER A 62 -11.21 0.06 -16.08
N ALA A 63 -11.88 -0.56 -15.09
CA ALA A 63 -13.32 -0.53 -14.94
C ALA A 63 -13.69 -0.46 -13.46
N ILE A 64 -14.57 0.48 -13.08
CA ILE A 64 -15.20 0.53 -11.76
C ILE A 64 -16.66 0.15 -11.95
N GLY A 65 -16.97 -1.12 -11.71
CA GLY A 65 -18.28 -1.72 -11.89
C GLY A 65 -19.00 -1.98 -10.57
N PHE A 66 -20.31 -2.05 -10.64
CA PHE A 66 -21.18 -2.44 -9.55
C PHE A 66 -22.34 -3.30 -10.05
N SER A 67 -22.91 -4.09 -9.14
CA SER A 67 -24.15 -4.84 -9.40
C SER A 67 -25.13 -4.72 -8.26
N VAL A 68 -26.40 -4.61 -8.62
CA VAL A 68 -27.54 -4.52 -7.68
C VAL A 68 -28.58 -5.55 -8.05
N HIS A 69 -28.90 -6.43 -7.13
CA HIS A 69 -30.00 -7.38 -7.31
C HIS A 69 -31.35 -6.69 -7.17
N GLN A 70 -32.29 -7.10 -7.97
CA GLN A 70 -33.69 -6.70 -7.89
C GLN A 70 -34.60 -7.90 -8.19
N PHE A 71 -35.91 -7.79 -7.91
CA PHE A 71 -36.84 -8.91 -8.03
C PHE A 71 -36.76 -9.62 -9.40
N LEU A 72 -36.61 -8.88 -10.49
CA LEU A 72 -36.56 -9.40 -11.87
C LEU A 72 -35.16 -9.54 -12.44
N GLY A 73 -34.12 -9.63 -11.62
CA GLY A 73 -32.74 -9.85 -12.10
C GLY A 73 -31.69 -8.95 -11.45
N THR A 74 -30.60 -8.72 -12.18
CA THR A 74 -29.48 -7.92 -11.68
C THR A 74 -29.24 -6.74 -12.61
N THR A 75 -29.18 -5.54 -12.04
CA THR A 75 -28.70 -4.36 -12.73
C THR A 75 -27.19 -4.29 -12.60
N LEU A 76 -26.51 -4.24 -13.75
CA LEU A 76 -25.09 -3.92 -13.84
C LEU A 76 -24.93 -2.45 -14.20
N GLY A 77 -23.92 -1.82 -13.59
CA GLY A 77 -23.54 -0.45 -13.91
C GLY A 77 -22.04 -0.25 -13.72
N LYS A 78 -21.55 0.88 -14.21
CA LYS A 78 -20.15 1.29 -14.06
C LYS A 78 -20.05 2.81 -13.96
N PHE A 79 -18.90 3.28 -13.51
CA PHE A 79 -18.48 4.67 -13.64
C PHE A 79 -17.41 4.77 -14.72
N THR A 80 -17.56 5.72 -15.63
CA THR A 80 -16.70 5.86 -16.83
C THR A 80 -15.62 6.93 -16.67
N ASN A 81 -15.73 7.78 -15.62
CA ASN A 81 -14.77 8.85 -15.35
C ASN A 81 -14.28 8.74 -13.89
N PHE A 82 -13.02 8.38 -13.75
CA PHE A 82 -12.36 8.23 -12.46
C PHE A 82 -10.85 8.41 -12.62
N SER A 83 -10.19 8.66 -11.49
CA SER A 83 -8.73 8.74 -11.40
C SER A 83 -8.28 8.16 -10.06
N GLY A 84 -7.00 7.81 -9.97
CA GLY A 84 -6.43 7.32 -8.72
C GLY A 84 -4.93 7.20 -8.79
N ARG A 85 -4.35 7.00 -7.61
CA ARG A 85 -2.92 6.83 -7.41
C ARG A 85 -2.68 5.71 -6.41
N ILE A 86 -1.66 4.93 -6.70
CA ILE A 86 -1.17 3.87 -5.81
C ILE A 86 0.28 4.20 -5.52
N GLU A 87 0.64 4.24 -4.24
CA GLU A 87 2.02 4.27 -3.78
C GLU A 87 2.33 2.88 -3.22
N VAL A 88 3.32 2.21 -3.78
CA VAL A 88 3.70 0.84 -3.42
C VAL A 88 5.07 0.86 -2.76
N ASP A 89 5.12 0.43 -1.51
CA ASP A 89 6.36 0.04 -0.86
C ASP A 89 6.45 -1.48 -0.90
N ARG A 90 7.44 -2.03 -1.62
CA ARG A 90 7.57 -3.48 -1.80
C ARG A 90 8.20 -4.18 -0.60
N GLU A 91 9.05 -3.46 0.13
CA GLU A 91 9.74 -3.97 1.30
C GLU A 91 8.84 -3.90 2.53
N HIS A 92 8.06 -2.81 2.61
CA HIS A 92 7.12 -2.53 3.69
C HIS A 92 5.71 -2.27 3.13
N PRO A 93 4.97 -3.31 2.69
CA PRO A 93 3.65 -3.15 2.07
C PRO A 93 2.64 -2.37 2.91
N GLU A 94 2.79 -2.37 4.24
CA GLU A 94 2.00 -1.58 5.18
C GLU A 94 2.13 -0.06 4.98
N ASN A 95 3.23 0.41 4.38
CA ASN A 95 3.46 1.82 4.03
C ASN A 95 2.83 2.20 2.69
N SER A 96 2.31 1.21 1.94
CA SER A 96 1.63 1.47 0.68
C SER A 96 0.32 2.24 0.90
N SER A 97 -0.10 2.99 -0.11
CA SER A 97 -1.35 3.74 -0.02
C SER A 97 -2.08 3.81 -1.37
N VAL A 98 -3.39 4.02 -1.29
CA VAL A 98 -4.26 4.20 -2.46
C VAL A 98 -5.18 5.39 -2.23
N THR A 99 -5.30 6.22 -3.25
CA THR A 99 -6.32 7.26 -3.35
C THR A 99 -7.06 7.12 -4.66
N ALA A 100 -8.39 7.30 -4.62
CA ALA A 100 -9.21 7.28 -5.82
C ALA A 100 -10.28 8.36 -5.76
N GLN A 101 -10.64 8.88 -6.91
CA GLN A 101 -11.73 9.83 -7.10
C GLN A 101 -12.56 9.38 -8.30
N ILE A 102 -13.89 9.37 -8.14
CA ILE A 102 -14.85 8.94 -9.14
C ILE A 102 -15.82 10.09 -9.38
N ASP A 103 -16.02 10.48 -10.64
CA ASP A 103 -17.07 11.40 -11.03
C ASP A 103 -18.42 10.67 -11.05
N VAL A 104 -19.32 11.02 -10.14
CA VAL A 104 -20.64 10.35 -10.01
C VAL A 104 -21.53 10.61 -11.23
N ARG A 105 -21.32 11.72 -11.96
CA ARG A 105 -22.05 12.02 -13.22
C ARG A 105 -21.78 10.98 -14.30
N SER A 106 -20.66 10.26 -14.20
CA SER A 106 -20.23 9.27 -15.18
C SER A 106 -20.90 7.90 -15.02
N ILE A 107 -21.89 7.80 -14.14
CA ILE A 107 -22.66 6.54 -13.97
C ILE A 107 -23.34 6.13 -15.28
N ASP A 108 -23.16 4.87 -15.64
CA ASP A 108 -23.69 4.26 -16.84
C ASP A 108 -24.23 2.85 -16.52
N THR A 109 -25.54 2.66 -16.61
CA THR A 109 -26.23 1.37 -16.48
C THR A 109 -26.81 0.92 -17.82
N ARG A 110 -26.44 1.57 -18.92
CA ARG A 110 -26.93 1.36 -20.30
C ARG A 110 -28.42 1.68 -20.51
N ILE A 111 -29.05 2.34 -19.56
CA ILE A 111 -30.45 2.80 -19.66
C ILE A 111 -30.50 4.28 -19.26
N LYS A 112 -30.57 5.16 -20.26
CA LYS A 112 -30.50 6.62 -20.04
C LYS A 112 -31.48 7.12 -18.98
N LYS A 113 -32.74 6.68 -19.02
CA LYS A 113 -33.77 7.12 -18.04
C LYS A 113 -33.40 6.75 -16.61
N ARG A 114 -32.80 5.57 -16.40
CA ARG A 114 -32.31 5.14 -15.09
C ARG A 114 -31.08 5.97 -14.66
N ASP A 115 -30.14 6.20 -15.57
CA ASP A 115 -28.95 6.97 -15.29
C ASP A 115 -29.28 8.42 -14.92
N ASP A 116 -30.26 9.04 -15.63
CA ASP A 116 -30.75 10.37 -15.30
C ASP A 116 -31.40 10.42 -13.90
N HIS A 117 -32.20 9.42 -13.55
CA HIS A 117 -32.79 9.31 -12.21
C HIS A 117 -31.71 9.09 -11.13
N LEU A 118 -30.72 8.22 -11.38
CA LEU A 118 -29.63 7.99 -10.44
C LEU A 118 -28.81 9.27 -10.20
N ARG A 119 -28.64 10.14 -11.21
CA ARG A 119 -27.93 11.44 -11.05
C ARG A 119 -28.75 12.49 -10.33
N SER A 120 -30.07 12.39 -10.34
CA SER A 120 -30.99 13.40 -9.79
C SER A 120 -30.84 13.62 -8.28
N ALA A 121 -31.46 14.68 -7.77
CA ALA A 121 -31.54 14.97 -6.34
C ALA A 121 -32.23 13.88 -5.51
N GLU A 122 -33.00 13.02 -6.16
CA GLU A 122 -33.69 11.92 -5.51
C GLU A 122 -32.77 10.73 -5.15
N PHE A 123 -31.54 10.68 -5.74
CA PHE A 123 -30.61 9.59 -5.45
C PHE A 123 -29.20 10.09 -5.18
N PHE A 124 -28.29 10.16 -6.16
CA PHE A 124 -26.91 10.60 -5.93
C PHE A 124 -26.76 12.13 -5.73
N ASN A 125 -27.73 12.91 -6.18
CA ASN A 125 -27.70 14.38 -6.13
C ASN A 125 -26.33 14.93 -6.61
N VAL A 126 -26.01 14.62 -7.87
CA VAL A 126 -24.67 14.90 -8.42
C VAL A 126 -24.31 16.38 -8.48
N ASP A 127 -25.28 17.28 -8.37
CA ASP A 127 -25.02 18.72 -8.30
C ASP A 127 -24.47 19.14 -6.94
N LYS A 128 -24.92 18.46 -5.88
CA LYS A 128 -24.40 18.67 -4.51
C LYS A 128 -23.21 17.76 -4.19
N PHE A 129 -23.22 16.51 -4.69
CA PHE A 129 -22.21 15.50 -4.40
C PHE A 129 -21.63 14.91 -5.70
N PRO A 130 -20.87 15.71 -6.49
CA PRO A 130 -20.39 15.28 -7.80
C PRO A 130 -19.33 14.18 -7.75
N ARG A 131 -18.75 13.91 -6.58
CA ARG A 131 -17.59 13.02 -6.43
C ARG A 131 -17.76 12.00 -5.33
N MET A 132 -17.30 10.78 -5.60
CA MET A 132 -16.96 9.80 -4.57
C MET A 132 -15.44 9.76 -4.43
N THR A 133 -14.94 9.56 -3.21
CA THR A 133 -13.50 9.43 -2.96
C THR A 133 -13.21 8.25 -2.07
N PHE A 134 -12.07 7.61 -2.31
CA PHE A 134 -11.51 6.59 -1.42
C PHE A 134 -10.10 6.99 -1.01
N ARG A 135 -9.78 6.81 0.27
CA ARG A 135 -8.44 7.00 0.81
C ARG A 135 -8.10 5.86 1.77
N SER A 136 -7.05 5.14 1.47
CA SER A 136 -6.56 4.08 2.36
C SER A 136 -6.08 4.63 3.70
N ARG A 137 -6.29 3.85 4.75
CA ARG A 137 -5.76 4.07 6.11
C ARG A 137 -4.66 3.07 6.43
N SER A 138 -4.84 1.83 5.97
CA SER A 138 -3.85 0.76 6.18
C SER A 138 -3.92 -0.26 5.05
N VAL A 139 -2.79 -0.89 4.80
CA VAL A 139 -2.63 -1.98 3.84
C VAL A 139 -2.09 -3.18 4.58
N LYS A 140 -2.71 -4.34 4.38
CA LYS A 140 -2.28 -5.62 4.95
C LYS A 140 -2.10 -6.63 3.83
N ARG A 141 -0.90 -7.11 3.65
CA ARG A 141 -0.62 -8.21 2.73
C ARG A 141 -1.19 -9.51 3.29
N THR A 142 -1.99 -10.24 2.51
CA THR A 142 -2.59 -11.52 2.89
C THR A 142 -1.93 -12.70 2.17
N SER A 143 -1.33 -12.45 0.99
CA SER A 143 -0.53 -13.42 0.23
C SER A 143 0.50 -12.70 -0.64
N PRO A 144 1.39 -13.42 -1.38
CA PRO A 144 2.30 -12.78 -2.33
C PRO A 144 1.62 -11.91 -3.39
N GLN A 145 0.36 -12.20 -3.72
CA GLN A 145 -0.40 -11.50 -4.78
C GLN A 145 -1.70 -10.87 -4.28
N SER A 146 -1.99 -10.90 -2.97
CA SER A 146 -3.25 -10.39 -2.42
C SER A 146 -3.03 -9.59 -1.15
N GLY A 147 -3.96 -8.70 -0.88
CA GLY A 147 -3.98 -7.89 0.33
C GLY A 147 -5.35 -7.29 0.59
N ASP A 148 -5.51 -6.80 1.81
CA ASP A 148 -6.66 -6.03 2.25
C ASP A 148 -6.25 -4.58 2.46
N ILE A 149 -7.06 -3.66 1.96
CA ILE A 149 -6.86 -2.21 2.13
C ILE A 149 -8.06 -1.67 2.88
N LEU A 150 -7.87 -1.35 4.15
CA LEU A 150 -8.87 -0.61 4.92
C LEU A 150 -8.75 0.88 4.57
N GLY A 151 -9.86 1.53 4.27
CA GLY A 151 -9.86 2.95 3.94
C GLY A 151 -11.25 3.59 4.08
N ASP A 152 -11.28 4.90 3.88
CA ASP A 152 -12.48 5.71 3.94
C ASP A 152 -13.07 5.89 2.55
N LEU A 153 -14.30 5.42 2.37
CA LEU A 153 -15.14 5.76 1.22
C LEU A 153 -16.04 6.95 1.62
N THR A 154 -15.92 8.03 0.88
CA THR A 154 -16.86 9.15 0.97
C THR A 154 -17.78 9.14 -0.24
N MET A 155 -19.06 9.03 -0.03
CA MET A 155 -20.11 8.99 -1.05
C MET A 155 -21.34 9.73 -0.54
N HIS A 156 -21.96 10.56 -1.37
CA HIS A 156 -23.16 11.33 -1.05
C HIS A 156 -23.04 12.12 0.28
N GLY A 157 -21.84 12.69 0.53
CA GLY A 157 -21.54 13.47 1.74
C GLY A 157 -21.30 12.65 3.01
N VAL A 158 -21.39 11.32 2.95
CA VAL A 158 -21.16 10.42 4.09
C VAL A 158 -19.83 9.68 3.90
N THR A 159 -19.05 9.59 4.97
CA THR A 159 -17.78 8.85 4.99
C THR A 159 -17.92 7.61 5.87
N LYS A 160 -17.57 6.44 5.33
CA LYS A 160 -17.57 5.16 6.04
C LYS A 160 -16.29 4.39 5.76
N PRO A 161 -15.78 3.64 6.75
CA PRO A 161 -14.70 2.69 6.51
C PRO A 161 -15.21 1.52 5.68
N ILE A 162 -14.42 1.12 4.67
CA ILE A 162 -14.62 -0.10 3.89
C ILE A 162 -13.30 -0.83 3.71
N THR A 163 -13.38 -2.14 3.47
CA THR A 163 -12.22 -2.96 3.12
C THR A 163 -12.26 -3.28 1.62
N LEU A 164 -11.15 -2.99 0.94
CA LEU A 164 -10.93 -3.43 -0.43
C LEU A 164 -10.08 -4.71 -0.39
N HIS A 165 -10.58 -5.79 -0.98
CA HIS A 165 -9.84 -7.03 -1.20
C HIS A 165 -9.17 -6.95 -2.55
N VAL A 166 -7.84 -6.84 -2.56
CA VAL A 166 -7.05 -6.62 -3.77
C VAL A 166 -6.28 -7.88 -4.16
N LYS A 167 -6.25 -8.15 -5.47
CA LYS A 167 -5.48 -9.23 -6.05
C LYS A 167 -4.70 -8.70 -7.25
N LEU A 168 -3.38 -8.92 -7.23
CA LEU A 168 -2.50 -8.64 -8.36
C LEU A 168 -2.76 -9.66 -9.47
N LEU A 169 -3.22 -9.21 -10.63
CA LEU A 169 -3.45 -10.04 -11.82
C LEU A 169 -2.20 -10.13 -12.71
N THR A 170 -1.57 -8.99 -12.92
CA THR A 170 -0.37 -8.88 -13.74
C THR A 170 0.65 -8.03 -12.97
N PRO A 171 1.82 -8.62 -12.61
CA PRO A 171 2.93 -7.86 -12.06
C PRO A 171 3.36 -6.74 -13.01
N ILE A 172 4.13 -5.78 -12.48
CA ILE A 172 4.66 -4.72 -13.33
C ILE A 172 5.48 -5.33 -14.46
N ASN A 173 5.17 -4.92 -15.70
CA ASN A 173 5.87 -5.33 -16.90
C ASN A 173 6.93 -4.29 -17.32
N GLU A 174 7.64 -4.57 -18.40
CA GLU A 174 8.68 -3.69 -18.97
C GLU A 174 8.15 -2.30 -19.35
N THR A 175 6.85 -2.20 -19.67
CA THR A 175 6.19 -0.92 -19.99
C THR A 175 5.74 -0.13 -18.75
N GLY A 176 6.05 -0.63 -17.57
CA GLY A 176 5.66 0.01 -16.30
C GLY A 176 4.18 -0.13 -15.98
N ARG A 177 3.47 -1.10 -16.56
CA ARG A 177 2.05 -1.37 -16.30
C ARG A 177 1.86 -2.52 -15.33
N THR A 178 0.81 -2.44 -14.54
CA THR A 178 0.36 -3.50 -13.60
C THR A 178 -1.16 -3.56 -13.60
N ARG A 179 -1.74 -4.72 -13.31
CA ARG A 179 -3.19 -4.92 -13.30
C ARG A 179 -3.65 -5.58 -12.01
N TRP A 180 -4.75 -5.07 -11.47
CA TRP A 180 -5.32 -5.48 -10.20
C TRP A 180 -6.81 -5.75 -10.33
N SER A 181 -7.28 -6.79 -9.65
CA SER A 181 -8.70 -7.00 -9.36
C SER A 181 -8.99 -6.57 -7.94
N VAL A 182 -10.10 -5.86 -7.75
CA VAL A 182 -10.51 -5.35 -6.44
C VAL A 182 -11.98 -5.64 -6.22
N THR A 183 -12.31 -6.19 -5.07
CA THR A 183 -13.68 -6.39 -4.59
C THR A 183 -13.84 -5.78 -3.20
N THR A 184 -15.07 -5.65 -2.74
CA THR A 184 -15.39 -5.25 -1.36
C THR A 184 -16.41 -6.20 -0.77
N ASP A 185 -16.57 -6.19 0.54
CA ASP A 185 -17.83 -6.65 1.13
C ASP A 185 -18.98 -5.84 0.53
N PRO A 186 -20.21 -6.42 0.44
CA PRO A 186 -21.34 -5.70 -0.10
C PRO A 186 -21.58 -4.38 0.62
N ILE A 187 -21.68 -3.28 -0.13
CA ILE A 187 -21.92 -1.93 0.41
C ILE A 187 -23.42 -1.72 0.60
N THR A 188 -23.84 -1.35 1.81
CA THR A 188 -25.22 -0.99 2.09
C THR A 188 -25.50 0.45 1.65
N ARG A 189 -26.42 0.65 0.69
CA ARG A 189 -26.78 1.96 0.14
C ARG A 189 -27.24 2.95 1.22
N ARG A 190 -28.02 2.46 2.18
CA ARG A 190 -28.57 3.29 3.28
C ARG A 190 -27.48 3.90 4.16
N ASP A 191 -26.33 3.25 4.30
CA ASP A 191 -25.21 3.78 5.08
C ASP A 191 -24.65 5.09 4.50
N PHE A 192 -24.99 5.37 3.22
CA PHE A 192 -24.60 6.57 2.49
C PHE A 192 -25.81 7.45 2.11
N ASN A 193 -26.94 7.27 2.80
CA ASN A 193 -28.18 8.01 2.53
C ASN A 193 -28.69 7.86 1.07
N LEU A 194 -28.37 6.76 0.39
CA LEU A 194 -28.83 6.45 -0.95
C LEU A 194 -30.07 5.56 -0.86
N MET A 195 -31.21 6.18 -0.77
CA MET A 195 -32.51 5.51 -0.63
C MET A 195 -33.45 5.97 -1.73
N PHE A 196 -34.25 5.05 -2.27
CA PHE A 196 -35.42 5.40 -3.04
C PHE A 196 -36.52 5.87 -2.09
N THR A 197 -37.56 6.53 -2.63
CA THR A 197 -38.76 6.87 -1.84
C THR A 197 -39.33 5.58 -1.20
N PRO A 198 -39.83 5.64 0.06
CA PRO A 198 -40.25 4.46 0.80
C PRO A 198 -41.21 3.54 0.02
N GLY A 199 -42.12 4.08 -0.78
CA GLY A 199 -43.06 3.29 -1.61
C GLY A 199 -42.32 2.57 -2.76
N ALA A 200 -41.31 3.19 -3.38
CA ALA A 200 -40.57 2.60 -4.46
C ALA A 200 -39.66 1.46 -4.00
N GLU A 201 -39.03 1.56 -2.84
CA GLU A 201 -38.19 0.48 -2.28
C GLU A 201 -39.02 -0.79 -1.98
N SER A 202 -40.21 -0.63 -1.42
CA SER A 202 -41.05 -1.77 -1.04
C SER A 202 -41.59 -2.56 -2.23
N VAL A 203 -41.85 -1.89 -3.36
CA VAL A 203 -42.47 -2.52 -4.55
C VAL A 203 -41.41 -3.03 -5.54
N SER A 204 -40.22 -2.39 -5.63
CA SER A 204 -39.22 -2.72 -6.66
C SER A 204 -38.36 -3.92 -6.32
N GLY A 205 -38.33 -4.36 -5.06
CA GLY A 205 -37.44 -5.45 -4.61
C GLY A 205 -35.95 -5.16 -4.86
N ILE A 206 -35.56 -3.90 -4.96
CA ILE A 206 -34.16 -3.50 -5.19
C ILE A 206 -33.37 -3.74 -3.90
N SER A 207 -32.29 -4.53 -4.00
CA SER A 207 -31.41 -4.82 -2.88
C SER A 207 -30.85 -3.53 -2.25
N GLN A 208 -30.78 -3.52 -0.93
CA GLN A 208 -30.10 -2.48 -0.18
C GLN A 208 -28.58 -2.60 -0.30
N THR A 209 -28.07 -3.77 -0.67
CA THR A 209 -26.65 -4.03 -0.85
C THR A 209 -26.25 -3.96 -2.31
N VAL A 210 -25.04 -3.42 -2.53
CA VAL A 210 -24.40 -3.28 -3.84
C VAL A 210 -23.07 -4.04 -3.79
N ALA A 211 -22.88 -4.95 -4.74
CA ALA A 211 -21.59 -5.60 -4.94
C ALA A 211 -20.72 -4.73 -5.87
N ILE A 212 -19.46 -4.59 -5.49
CA ILE A 212 -18.47 -3.79 -6.21
C ILE A 212 -17.42 -4.72 -6.83
N ASN A 213 -17.17 -4.54 -8.13
CA ASN A 213 -16.17 -5.27 -8.89
C ASN A 213 -15.33 -4.26 -9.69
N ILE A 214 -14.06 -4.19 -9.38
CA ILE A 214 -13.15 -3.21 -9.97
C ILE A 214 -11.98 -3.95 -10.61
N GLU A 215 -11.61 -3.54 -11.81
CA GLU A 215 -10.34 -3.87 -12.42
C GLU A 215 -9.58 -2.57 -12.68
N ILE A 216 -8.35 -2.51 -12.16
CA ILE A 216 -7.48 -1.35 -12.34
C ILE A 216 -6.24 -1.76 -13.11
N GLU A 217 -6.03 -1.15 -14.25
CA GLU A 217 -4.72 -1.03 -14.87
C GLU A 217 -4.06 0.25 -14.38
N ALA A 218 -2.82 0.15 -13.92
CA ALA A 218 -2.07 1.30 -13.44
C ALA A 218 -0.71 1.37 -14.16
N LYS A 219 -0.26 2.59 -14.43
CA LYS A 219 1.03 2.89 -15.04
C LYS A 219 1.92 3.56 -14.02
N ARG A 220 3.22 3.21 -14.03
CA ARG A 220 4.21 3.90 -13.20
C ARG A 220 4.17 5.40 -13.53
N ALA A 221 4.06 6.23 -12.50
CA ALA A 221 4.21 7.67 -12.65
C ALA A 221 5.68 8.00 -12.95
N GLN A 222 5.91 8.82 -13.93
CA GLN A 222 7.24 9.37 -14.25
C GLN A 222 7.58 10.49 -13.29
#